data_f7f7de9370c3ec5bff3a6dbe2266df04
#
_entry.id   f7f7de9370c3ec5bff3a6dbe2266df04
#
_cell.length_a   1.000
_cell.length_b   1.000
_cell.length_c   1.000
_cell.angle_alpha   90.00
_cell.angle_beta   90.00
_cell.angle_gamma   90.00
#
_symmetry.space_group_name_H-M   'P 1'
#
loop_
_entity.id
_entity.type
_entity.pdbx_description
1 polymer ?
#
loop_
_entity_poly.entity_id
_entity_poly.type
_entity_poly.pdbx_seq_one_letter_code
_entity_poly.pdbx_strand_id
1 'polypeptide(L)'
;QFDWWDKKVSSEDYFLQPNVMMIRPVGGFPMRAGDRYACIVLRTLKDKDYHFLSQSPAIRRGMVDDPDAFLYDLFAPLRGYVESNPYIRPEDVAHATVFKVANPADEMERMARYVRDEAPIDLVSDPKEFNQKSNCILVEGVYLAPNFQKGDAPYETEGDIEFNDDGTPVIQRMEEIHFVVSIPKGDMPENGWPVVEYSHGTGGTRYTVTNSMASRFAEQGLAAVSIDQPLHGARWDGPDSMLEFYSFNFMNPESARCLFRQAALDNIALTRFIKEYAFDYKDEVVMFDPDRIGYFGHSQGGLTGALFVAMEEDLKGAVLSGAGGGLAYTVLLRKELDSSANLDIKTALEQLLQLDDEDELTLFHPVLCLVQTLVHATDPINYSPYYFYPRFRQEPLNILITEGVEDPYTPAVTTENLALAARIPILVPQQHGHIGFELLGLEEVSEPVHMNMELEDGTFATAALAQFSDYGHFVAFDDDRAIALWSTFLRTALVDLDARIEE
;
A
#
# COMPACT_ATOMS: atom_id res chain seq x y z
N GLN A 1 14.45 3.83 14.70
CA GLN A 1 13.96 3.53 16.06
C GLN A 1 13.30 2.16 16.09
N PHE A 2 13.31 1.51 17.25
CA PHE A 2 12.87 0.13 17.40
C PHE A 2 12.02 -0.01 18.65
N ASP A 3 10.90 -0.73 18.55
CA ASP A 3 10.18 -1.30 19.65
C ASP A 3 10.85 -2.59 20.10
N TRP A 4 10.75 -2.91 21.38
CA TRP A 4 11.23 -4.16 21.92
C TRP A 4 10.21 -4.76 22.89
N TRP A 5 10.27 -6.06 23.02
CA TRP A 5 9.40 -6.83 23.89
C TRP A 5 10.18 -8.00 24.47
N ASP A 6 9.97 -8.26 25.76
CA ASP A 6 10.41 -9.46 26.44
C ASP A 6 9.22 -10.08 27.16
N LYS A 7 9.11 -11.38 27.09
CA LYS A 7 8.10 -12.14 27.81
C LYS A 7 8.77 -13.26 28.60
N LYS A 8 8.31 -13.46 29.82
CA LYS A 8 8.62 -14.66 30.57
C LYS A 8 7.71 -15.76 30.03
N VAL A 9 8.22 -16.55 29.11
CA VAL A 9 7.51 -17.65 28.45
C VAL A 9 7.58 -18.88 29.33
N SER A 10 6.47 -19.63 29.46
CA SER A 10 6.48 -20.93 30.11
C SER A 10 7.27 -21.94 29.29
N SER A 11 7.78 -23.01 29.90
CA SER A 11 8.47 -24.08 29.18
C SER A 11 7.56 -24.90 28.25
N GLU A 12 6.27 -24.61 28.24
CA GLU A 12 5.23 -25.30 27.48
C GLU A 12 4.74 -24.47 26.26
N ASP A 13 5.24 -23.22 26.10
CA ASP A 13 4.89 -22.40 24.96
C ASP A 13 5.42 -23.04 23.66
N TYR A 14 4.53 -23.24 22.70
CA TYR A 14 4.85 -23.89 21.42
C TYR A 14 5.59 -22.91 20.47
N PHE A 15 5.27 -21.63 20.52
CA PHE A 15 5.77 -20.63 19.56
C PHE A 15 7.03 -19.90 20.04
N LEU A 16 7.19 -19.74 21.35
CA LEU A 16 8.27 -18.94 21.91
C LEU A 16 9.16 -19.77 22.86
N GLN A 17 10.44 -19.60 22.73
CA GLN A 17 11.40 -20.15 23.67
C GLN A 17 11.51 -19.23 24.90
N PRO A 18 11.83 -19.79 26.10
CA PRO A 18 12.08 -18.96 27.29
C PRO A 18 13.21 -17.94 27.05
N ASN A 19 13.06 -16.75 27.64
CA ASN A 19 14.06 -15.67 27.58
C ASN A 19 14.31 -15.12 26.17
N VAL A 20 13.25 -14.95 25.39
CA VAL A 20 13.31 -14.32 24.06
C VAL A 20 13.20 -12.79 24.24
N MET A 21 14.05 -12.08 23.53
CA MET A 21 13.94 -10.64 23.27
C MET A 21 13.64 -10.44 21.79
N MET A 22 12.56 -9.76 21.48
CA MET A 22 12.17 -9.43 20.13
C MET A 22 12.29 -7.94 19.88
N ILE A 23 12.76 -7.57 18.69
CA ILE A 23 12.99 -6.18 18.29
C ILE A 23 12.41 -6.00 16.89
N ARG A 24 11.66 -4.93 16.68
CA ARG A 24 11.12 -4.55 15.38
C ARG A 24 11.25 -3.05 15.16
N PRO A 25 11.24 -2.57 13.88
CA PRO A 25 11.07 -1.15 13.61
C PRO A 25 9.76 -0.64 14.19
N VAL A 26 9.74 0.62 14.63
CA VAL A 26 8.50 1.33 14.95
C VAL A 26 7.64 1.40 13.67
N GLY A 27 6.31 1.34 13.82
CA GLY A 27 5.38 1.50 12.69
C GLY A 27 5.68 2.77 11.89
N GLY A 28 5.52 2.69 10.58
CA GLY A 28 5.83 3.82 9.70
C GLY A 28 7.32 4.02 9.37
N PHE A 29 8.22 3.15 9.88
CA PHE A 29 9.66 3.24 9.62
C PHE A 29 10.17 2.00 8.86
N PRO A 30 9.83 1.83 7.59
CA PRO A 30 10.37 0.73 6.82
C PRO A 30 11.90 0.84 6.72
N MET A 31 12.57 -0.28 6.86
CA MET A 31 14.01 -0.33 6.60
C MET A 31 14.25 -0.13 5.10
N ARG A 32 15.31 0.60 4.76
CA ARG A 32 15.63 0.89 3.36
C ARG A 32 15.82 -0.40 2.57
N ALA A 33 15.04 -0.54 1.51
CA ALA A 33 15.05 -1.70 0.64
C ALA A 33 16.41 -1.90 -0.01
N GLY A 34 16.85 -3.15 -0.12
CA GLY A 34 18.14 -3.52 -0.71
C GLY A 34 19.36 -3.35 0.20
N ASP A 35 19.25 -2.60 1.30
CA ASP A 35 20.34 -2.38 2.24
C ASP A 35 20.55 -3.57 3.18
N ARG A 36 21.75 -3.63 3.72
CA ARG A 36 22.12 -4.61 4.76
C ARG A 36 22.09 -3.97 6.13
N TYR A 37 21.51 -4.69 7.06
CA TYR A 37 21.39 -4.28 8.46
C TYR A 37 22.00 -5.33 9.38
N ALA A 38 22.41 -4.87 10.56
CA ALA A 38 22.77 -5.74 11.65
C ALA A 38 22.03 -5.30 12.93
N CYS A 39 21.41 -6.24 13.62
CA CYS A 39 20.99 -6.03 14.99
C CYS A 39 22.07 -6.57 15.91
N ILE A 40 22.62 -5.72 16.79
CA ILE A 40 23.75 -6.03 17.67
C ILE A 40 23.28 -5.96 19.12
N VAL A 41 23.45 -7.04 19.84
CA VAL A 41 23.25 -7.09 21.30
C VAL A 41 24.62 -7.00 21.98
N LEU A 42 24.81 -5.98 22.78
CA LEU A 42 26.07 -5.75 23.49
C LEU A 42 26.12 -6.55 24.81
N ARG A 43 27.30 -6.98 25.19
CA ARG A 43 27.55 -7.69 26.46
C ARG A 43 27.25 -6.83 27.68
N THR A 44 27.12 -5.51 27.54
CA THR A 44 26.70 -4.61 28.59
C THR A 44 25.24 -4.78 29.02
N LEU A 45 24.42 -5.43 28.20
CA LEU A 45 23.08 -5.87 28.59
C LEU A 45 23.22 -6.93 29.71
N LYS A 46 22.40 -6.82 30.73
CA LYS A 46 22.42 -7.69 31.91
C LYS A 46 21.17 -8.54 31.97
N ASP A 47 21.32 -9.75 32.50
CA ASP A 47 20.19 -10.58 32.90
C ASP A 47 19.48 -10.04 34.14
N LYS A 48 18.42 -10.73 34.57
CA LYS A 48 17.65 -10.38 35.80
C LYS A 48 18.46 -10.43 37.11
N ASP A 49 19.56 -11.16 37.11
CA ASP A 49 20.47 -11.33 38.24
C ASP A 49 21.70 -10.39 38.14
N TYR A 50 21.63 -9.41 37.21
CA TYR A 50 22.66 -8.39 36.96
C TYR A 50 23.98 -8.93 36.37
N HIS A 51 24.00 -10.15 35.83
CA HIS A 51 25.16 -10.67 35.13
C HIS A 51 25.19 -10.14 33.69
N PHE A 52 26.37 -9.81 33.20
CA PHE A 52 26.59 -9.44 31.82
C PHE A 52 26.40 -10.63 30.87
N LEU A 53 25.84 -10.38 29.68
CA LEU A 53 25.69 -11.41 28.68
C LEU A 53 27.05 -11.94 28.21
N SER A 54 27.11 -13.25 28.02
CA SER A 54 28.27 -13.89 27.40
C SER A 54 28.20 -13.78 25.86
N GLN A 55 29.35 -13.73 25.23
CA GLN A 55 29.41 -13.83 23.77
C GLN A 55 29.01 -15.24 23.32
N SER A 56 28.10 -15.35 22.40
CA SER A 56 27.68 -16.65 21.85
C SER A 56 28.81 -17.31 21.06
N PRO A 57 28.90 -18.65 21.04
CA PRO A 57 29.94 -19.36 20.27
C PRO A 57 29.89 -19.06 18.77
N ALA A 58 28.69 -18.81 18.23
CA ALA A 58 28.51 -18.45 16.81
C ALA A 58 29.15 -17.10 16.49
N ILE A 59 28.88 -16.08 17.33
CA ILE A 59 29.43 -14.73 17.18
C ILE A 59 30.96 -14.79 17.36
N ARG A 60 31.48 -15.51 18.35
CA ARG A 60 32.89 -15.63 18.57
C ARG A 60 33.62 -16.20 17.34
N ARG A 61 33.11 -17.29 16.76
CA ARG A 61 33.67 -17.88 15.52
C ARG A 61 33.56 -16.93 14.33
N GLY A 62 32.38 -16.31 14.12
CA GLY A 62 32.16 -15.43 12.97
C GLY A 62 32.84 -14.06 13.06
N MET A 63 33.16 -13.58 14.28
CA MET A 63 33.74 -12.26 14.48
C MET A 63 35.27 -12.29 14.70
N VAL A 64 35.82 -13.37 15.29
CA VAL A 64 37.22 -13.34 15.81
C VAL A 64 38.03 -14.55 15.39
N ASP A 65 37.53 -15.78 15.56
CA ASP A 65 38.39 -16.94 15.73
C ASP A 65 38.56 -17.86 14.51
N ASP A 66 37.69 -17.80 13.49
CA ASP A 66 37.69 -18.85 12.47
C ASP A 66 37.36 -18.29 11.06
N PRO A 67 38.41 -17.89 10.30
CA PRO A 67 38.26 -17.39 8.93
C PRO A 67 37.61 -18.38 7.95
N ASP A 68 37.67 -19.68 8.25
CA ASP A 68 37.12 -20.72 7.39
C ASP A 68 35.65 -21.07 7.72
N ALA A 69 35.09 -20.48 8.78
CA ALA A 69 33.73 -20.73 9.15
C ALA A 69 32.73 -19.98 8.22
N PHE A 70 31.68 -20.65 7.78
CA PHE A 70 30.57 -20.02 7.01
C PHE A 70 30.09 -18.72 7.63
N LEU A 71 29.98 -18.64 8.95
CA LEU A 71 29.57 -17.43 9.66
C LEU A 71 30.61 -16.30 9.54
N TYR A 72 31.85 -16.59 9.25
CA TYR A 72 32.88 -15.56 9.08
C TYR A 72 32.57 -14.66 7.87
N ASP A 73 32.22 -15.25 6.75
CA ASP A 73 31.84 -14.51 5.54
C ASP A 73 30.51 -13.77 5.75
N LEU A 74 29.54 -14.42 6.40
CA LEU A 74 28.23 -13.80 6.71
C LEU A 74 28.38 -12.53 7.56
N PHE A 75 29.29 -12.53 8.55
CA PHE A 75 29.52 -11.39 9.42
C PHE A 75 30.58 -10.40 8.91
N ALA A 76 31.14 -10.58 7.71
CA ALA A 76 32.16 -9.67 7.17
C ALA A 76 31.72 -8.19 7.17
N PRO A 77 30.49 -7.83 6.76
CA PRO A 77 30.02 -6.43 6.84
C PRO A 77 29.95 -5.91 8.27
N LEU A 78 29.53 -6.75 9.23
CA LEU A 78 29.48 -6.39 10.64
C LEU A 78 30.87 -6.17 11.22
N ARG A 79 31.86 -7.05 10.89
CA ARG A 79 33.24 -6.84 11.30
C ARG A 79 33.81 -5.51 10.81
N GLY A 80 33.64 -5.21 9.51
CA GLY A 80 34.06 -3.91 8.96
C GLY A 80 33.44 -2.72 9.67
N TYR A 81 32.14 -2.80 10.01
CA TYR A 81 31.49 -1.77 10.80
C TYR A 81 32.09 -1.64 12.22
N VAL A 82 32.25 -2.76 12.94
CA VAL A 82 32.79 -2.77 14.31
C VAL A 82 34.25 -2.29 14.33
N GLU A 83 35.07 -2.69 13.37
CA GLU A 83 36.46 -2.22 13.23
C GLU A 83 36.54 -0.70 12.99
N SER A 84 35.60 -0.14 12.28
CA SER A 84 35.51 1.31 12.01
C SER A 84 34.86 2.12 13.13
N ASN A 85 34.19 1.45 14.07
CA ASN A 85 33.43 2.09 15.14
C ASN A 85 34.26 2.17 16.44
N PRO A 86 34.59 3.41 16.92
CA PRO A 86 35.44 3.56 18.11
C PRO A 86 34.76 3.15 19.43
N TYR A 87 33.45 2.89 19.40
CA TYR A 87 32.65 2.63 20.62
C TYR A 87 32.31 1.15 20.83
N ILE A 88 32.53 0.31 19.82
CA ILE A 88 32.18 -1.12 19.87
C ILE A 88 33.39 -1.94 19.42
N ARG A 89 33.80 -2.90 20.25
CA ARG A 89 34.86 -3.87 19.90
C ARG A 89 34.23 -5.24 19.61
N PRO A 90 34.87 -6.11 18.83
CA PRO A 90 34.37 -7.48 18.58
C PRO A 90 34.00 -8.26 19.84
N GLU A 91 34.79 -8.13 20.90
CA GLU A 91 34.53 -8.75 22.19
C GLU A 91 33.37 -8.15 22.99
N ASP A 92 32.88 -6.97 22.63
CA ASP A 92 31.74 -6.32 23.29
C ASP A 92 30.40 -6.83 22.71
N VAL A 93 30.42 -7.55 21.59
CA VAL A 93 29.24 -8.11 20.93
C VAL A 93 28.85 -9.42 21.60
N ALA A 94 27.71 -9.49 22.26
CA ALA A 94 27.18 -10.73 22.83
C ALA A 94 26.55 -11.60 21.76
N HIS A 95 25.69 -10.98 20.93
CA HIS A 95 25.00 -11.61 19.82
C HIS A 95 24.76 -10.61 18.70
N ALA A 96 24.61 -11.10 17.46
CA ALA A 96 24.19 -10.27 16.35
C ALA A 96 23.47 -11.10 15.29
N THR A 97 22.62 -10.44 14.52
CA THR A 97 22.09 -10.96 13.25
C THR A 97 22.40 -9.98 12.13
N VAL A 98 22.71 -10.49 10.96
CA VAL A 98 22.94 -9.70 9.75
C VAL A 98 21.98 -10.16 8.68
N PHE A 99 21.30 -9.23 8.03
CA PHE A 99 20.33 -9.54 6.99
C PHE A 99 20.30 -8.45 5.92
N LYS A 100 19.78 -8.80 4.75
CA LYS A 100 19.50 -7.87 3.66
C LYS A 100 17.98 -7.67 3.58
N VAL A 101 17.55 -6.42 3.49
CA VAL A 101 16.14 -6.10 3.28
C VAL A 101 15.76 -6.40 1.82
N ALA A 102 14.65 -7.09 1.62
CA ALA A 102 14.11 -7.33 0.29
C ALA A 102 13.71 -6.00 -0.38
N ASN A 103 13.64 -6.00 -1.70
CA ASN A 103 13.20 -4.83 -2.47
C ASN A 103 12.02 -5.21 -3.38
N PRO A 104 10.80 -5.25 -2.84
CA PRO A 104 9.63 -5.60 -3.62
C PRO A 104 9.30 -4.56 -4.69
N ALA A 105 9.68 -3.30 -4.49
CA ALA A 105 9.44 -2.22 -5.44
C ALA A 105 10.20 -2.41 -6.76
N ASP A 106 11.39 -3.02 -6.76
CA ASP A 106 12.13 -3.31 -7.99
C ASP A 106 11.43 -4.34 -8.88
N GLU A 107 10.81 -5.33 -8.27
CA GLU A 107 10.04 -6.33 -9.02
C GLU A 107 8.74 -5.73 -9.56
N MET A 108 8.04 -4.97 -8.72
CA MET A 108 6.82 -4.28 -9.12
C MET A 108 7.07 -3.25 -10.23
N GLU A 109 8.18 -2.52 -10.18
CA GLU A 109 8.57 -1.55 -11.19
C GLU A 109 8.82 -2.21 -12.55
N ARG A 110 9.48 -3.38 -12.58
CA ARG A 110 9.67 -4.12 -13.84
C ARG A 110 8.34 -4.56 -14.45
N MET A 111 7.41 -5.05 -13.63
CA MET A 111 6.06 -5.41 -14.10
C MET A 111 5.30 -4.17 -14.58
N ALA A 112 5.34 -3.09 -13.83
CA ALA A 112 4.69 -1.82 -14.16
C ALA A 112 5.18 -1.27 -15.50
N ARG A 113 6.51 -1.25 -15.70
CA ARG A 113 7.11 -0.82 -16.97
C ARG A 113 6.67 -1.71 -18.13
N TYR A 114 6.68 -3.03 -17.93
CA TYR A 114 6.21 -3.95 -18.96
C TYR A 114 4.75 -3.68 -19.37
N VAL A 115 3.86 -3.45 -18.39
CA VAL A 115 2.45 -3.13 -18.68
C VAL A 115 2.33 -1.78 -19.38
N ARG A 116 3.07 -0.76 -18.93
CA ARG A 116 3.03 0.58 -19.50
C ARG A 116 3.54 0.63 -20.94
N ASP A 117 4.64 -0.06 -21.23
CA ASP A 117 5.38 0.14 -22.47
C ASP A 117 5.14 -0.95 -23.53
N GLU A 118 4.86 -2.20 -23.13
CA GLU A 118 4.96 -3.35 -24.00
C GLU A 118 3.72 -4.25 -24.03
N ALA A 119 3.01 -4.38 -22.89
CA ALA A 119 1.92 -5.34 -22.79
C ALA A 119 0.77 -5.03 -23.79
N PRO A 120 0.12 -6.05 -24.37
CA PRO A 120 -1.02 -5.82 -25.25
C PRO A 120 -2.22 -5.29 -24.45
N ILE A 121 -2.84 -4.22 -24.96
CA ILE A 121 -4.09 -3.64 -24.43
C ILE A 121 -4.94 -3.28 -25.64
N ASP A 122 -6.15 -3.83 -25.75
CA ASP A 122 -7.00 -3.67 -26.91
C ASP A 122 -8.45 -3.34 -26.51
N LEU A 123 -9.02 -2.28 -27.05
CA LEU A 123 -10.45 -1.99 -26.92
C LEU A 123 -11.26 -3.08 -27.65
N VAL A 124 -12.20 -3.71 -26.95
CA VAL A 124 -13.04 -4.78 -27.55
C VAL A 124 -14.16 -4.19 -28.38
N SER A 125 -14.78 -3.13 -27.90
CA SER A 125 -15.87 -2.41 -28.60
C SER A 125 -16.04 -1.01 -28.03
N ASP A 126 -16.57 -0.09 -28.87
CA ASP A 126 -16.91 1.25 -28.40
C ASP A 126 -17.85 1.21 -27.19
N PRO A 127 -17.58 2.08 -26.17
CA PRO A 127 -18.40 2.16 -24.98
C PRO A 127 -19.84 2.57 -25.30
N LYS A 128 -20.79 2.08 -24.50
CA LYS A 128 -22.22 2.35 -24.66
C LYS A 128 -22.79 3.09 -23.47
N GLU A 129 -23.63 4.08 -23.75
CA GLU A 129 -24.40 4.73 -22.71
C GLU A 129 -25.37 3.74 -22.05
N PHE A 130 -25.34 3.69 -20.72
CA PHE A 130 -26.28 2.89 -19.93
C PHE A 130 -27.10 3.74 -18.96
N ASN A 131 -26.63 4.95 -18.60
CA ASN A 131 -27.34 5.85 -17.69
C ASN A 131 -26.88 7.31 -17.84
N GLN A 132 -27.64 8.25 -17.26
CA GLN A 132 -27.31 9.66 -17.16
C GLN A 132 -27.65 10.21 -15.79
N LYS A 133 -26.87 11.18 -15.34
CA LYS A 133 -27.15 12.01 -14.18
C LYS A 133 -27.43 13.47 -14.62
N SER A 134 -27.74 14.35 -13.67
CA SER A 134 -27.95 15.76 -13.96
C SER A 134 -26.75 16.40 -14.69
N ASN A 135 -25.55 16.08 -14.28
CA ASN A 135 -24.28 16.70 -14.69
C ASN A 135 -23.28 15.78 -15.39
N CYS A 136 -23.58 14.49 -15.52
CA CYS A 136 -22.70 13.55 -16.24
C CYS A 136 -23.49 12.50 -17.02
N ILE A 137 -22.80 11.87 -17.97
CA ILE A 137 -23.24 10.73 -18.78
C ILE A 137 -22.40 9.54 -18.35
N LEU A 138 -23.04 8.36 -18.23
CA LEU A 138 -22.40 7.13 -17.83
C LEU A 138 -22.37 6.16 -19.01
N VAL A 139 -21.16 5.78 -19.41
CA VAL A 139 -20.93 4.78 -20.47
C VAL A 139 -20.15 3.60 -19.91
N GLU A 140 -20.33 2.45 -20.50
CA GLU A 140 -19.60 1.24 -20.13
C GLU A 140 -19.00 0.57 -21.36
N GLY A 141 -17.88 -0.13 -21.17
CA GLY A 141 -17.19 -0.84 -22.23
C GLY A 141 -16.30 -1.95 -21.68
N VAL A 142 -15.55 -2.56 -22.58
CA VAL A 142 -14.65 -3.67 -22.28
C VAL A 142 -13.35 -3.48 -23.06
N TYR A 143 -12.22 -3.65 -22.39
CA TYR A 143 -10.91 -3.79 -23.04
C TYR A 143 -10.21 -5.07 -22.58
N LEU A 144 -9.25 -5.55 -23.37
CA LEU A 144 -8.40 -6.67 -22.99
C LEU A 144 -7.13 -6.15 -22.33
N ALA A 145 -6.76 -6.76 -21.22
CA ALA A 145 -5.48 -6.51 -20.53
C ALA A 145 -4.87 -7.82 -20.03
N PRO A 146 -3.55 -7.86 -19.78
CA PRO A 146 -2.87 -9.06 -19.33
C PRO A 146 -3.18 -9.37 -17.87
N ASN A 147 -3.47 -10.63 -17.58
CA ASN A 147 -3.46 -11.18 -16.23
C ASN A 147 -2.22 -12.06 -16.05
N PHE A 148 -1.45 -11.78 -14.99
CA PHE A 148 -0.18 -12.43 -14.70
C PHE A 148 -0.30 -13.53 -13.64
N GLN A 149 -1.45 -13.63 -12.93
CA GLN A 149 -1.66 -14.65 -11.93
C GLN A 149 -1.89 -16.03 -12.56
N LYS A 150 -1.07 -16.97 -12.17
CA LYS A 150 -1.14 -18.36 -12.63
C LYS A 150 -2.37 -19.07 -12.10
N GLY A 151 -2.93 -19.97 -12.92
CA GLY A 151 -4.10 -20.76 -12.57
C GLY A 151 -5.42 -20.00 -12.72
N ASP A 152 -6.48 -20.60 -12.19
CA ASP A 152 -7.83 -20.08 -12.31
C ASP A 152 -8.31 -19.43 -11.01
N ALA A 153 -9.10 -18.34 -11.13
CA ALA A 153 -9.80 -17.76 -9.99
C ALA A 153 -10.68 -18.81 -9.29
N PRO A 154 -10.76 -18.79 -7.95
CA PRO A 154 -10.24 -17.81 -7.00
C PRO A 154 -8.83 -18.10 -6.47
N TYR A 155 -7.99 -18.82 -7.18
CA TYR A 155 -6.60 -19.10 -6.85
C TYR A 155 -6.41 -19.83 -5.51
N GLU A 156 -7.13 -20.90 -5.31
CA GLU A 156 -7.05 -21.68 -4.06
C GLU A 156 -5.69 -22.33 -3.82
N THR A 157 -5.01 -22.75 -4.90
CA THR A 157 -3.73 -23.49 -4.84
C THR A 157 -2.62 -22.89 -5.67
N GLU A 158 -2.93 -21.98 -6.59
CA GLU A 158 -2.01 -21.25 -7.44
C GLU A 158 -2.25 -19.73 -7.24
N GLY A 159 -1.75 -18.87 -8.12
CA GLY A 159 -1.97 -17.43 -8.05
C GLY A 159 -0.67 -16.64 -7.94
N ASP A 160 0.48 -17.29 -8.02
CA ASP A 160 1.79 -16.68 -8.15
C ASP A 160 1.96 -15.99 -9.51
N ILE A 161 2.92 -15.07 -9.58
CA ILE A 161 3.36 -14.41 -10.83
C ILE A 161 4.71 -14.99 -11.22
N GLU A 162 4.75 -15.57 -12.41
CA GLU A 162 5.97 -16.12 -12.99
C GLU A 162 6.71 -15.07 -13.84
N PHE A 163 8.02 -15.22 -13.97
CA PHE A 163 8.89 -14.33 -14.73
C PHE A 163 9.68 -15.09 -15.79
N ASN A 164 9.89 -14.46 -16.95
CA ASN A 164 10.81 -14.91 -17.96
C ASN A 164 12.27 -14.70 -17.52
N ASP A 165 13.22 -15.30 -18.25
CA ASP A 165 14.66 -15.18 -17.98
C ASP A 165 15.18 -13.74 -18.03
N ASP A 166 14.51 -12.86 -18.79
CA ASP A 166 14.81 -11.43 -18.89
C ASP A 166 14.18 -10.59 -17.76
N GLY A 167 13.40 -11.22 -16.90
CA GLY A 167 12.72 -10.59 -15.76
C GLY A 167 11.39 -9.92 -16.09
N THR A 168 10.86 -10.07 -17.32
CA THR A 168 9.49 -9.66 -17.66
C THR A 168 8.47 -10.64 -17.07
N PRO A 169 7.28 -10.17 -16.65
CA PRO A 169 6.25 -11.09 -16.16
C PRO A 169 5.67 -11.94 -17.28
N VAL A 170 5.33 -13.18 -16.97
CA VAL A 170 4.65 -14.09 -17.90
C VAL A 170 3.16 -13.76 -17.94
N ILE A 171 2.65 -13.40 -19.13
CA ILE A 171 1.20 -13.25 -19.31
C ILE A 171 0.56 -14.64 -19.25
N GLN A 172 -0.26 -14.90 -18.24
CA GLN A 172 -0.96 -16.16 -18.11
C GLN A 172 -2.20 -16.22 -18.99
N ARG A 173 -2.88 -15.07 -19.16
CA ARG A 173 -4.04 -14.91 -20.05
C ARG A 173 -4.30 -13.44 -20.36
N MET A 174 -5.01 -13.18 -21.45
CA MET A 174 -5.68 -11.90 -21.69
C MET A 174 -7.05 -11.96 -21.06
N GLU A 175 -7.40 -10.94 -20.28
CA GLU A 175 -8.65 -10.87 -19.53
C GLU A 175 -9.51 -9.70 -20.01
N GLU A 176 -10.82 -9.91 -20.11
CA GLU A 176 -11.77 -8.84 -20.38
C GLU A 176 -11.97 -7.98 -19.14
N ILE A 177 -11.50 -6.75 -19.22
CA ILE A 177 -11.64 -5.77 -18.15
C ILE A 177 -12.81 -4.86 -18.49
N HIS A 178 -13.87 -5.00 -17.71
CA HIS A 178 -15.05 -4.17 -17.80
C HIS A 178 -14.83 -2.84 -17.11
N PHE A 179 -15.17 -1.73 -17.78
CA PHE A 179 -15.02 -0.39 -17.24
C PHE A 179 -16.30 0.45 -17.34
N VAL A 180 -16.38 1.46 -16.50
CA VAL A 180 -17.39 2.51 -16.55
C VAL A 180 -16.70 3.85 -16.63
N VAL A 181 -17.19 4.71 -17.52
CA VAL A 181 -16.76 6.11 -17.61
C VAL A 181 -17.91 7.03 -17.22
N SER A 182 -17.62 8.02 -16.39
CA SER A 182 -18.45 9.18 -16.13
C SER A 182 -17.89 10.37 -16.91
N ILE A 183 -18.65 10.87 -17.88
CA ILE A 183 -18.29 12.00 -18.72
C ILE A 183 -19.07 13.23 -18.25
N PRO A 184 -18.43 14.35 -17.85
CA PRO A 184 -19.14 15.59 -17.54
C PRO A 184 -19.99 16.07 -18.70
N LYS A 185 -21.16 16.68 -18.43
CA LYS A 185 -21.97 17.35 -19.46
C LYS A 185 -21.41 18.74 -19.70
N GLY A 186 -21.26 19.12 -20.95
CA GLY A 186 -20.73 20.40 -21.39
C GLY A 186 -19.70 20.21 -22.50
N ASP A 187 -19.00 21.28 -22.83
CA ASP A 187 -18.00 21.27 -23.87
C ASP A 187 -16.71 20.59 -23.36
N MET A 188 -16.26 19.58 -24.09
CA MET A 188 -14.98 18.92 -23.77
C MET A 188 -13.81 19.90 -23.99
N PRO A 189 -12.85 19.99 -23.06
CA PRO A 189 -11.63 20.76 -23.29
C PRO A 189 -10.88 20.31 -24.54
N GLU A 190 -10.09 21.21 -25.12
CA GLU A 190 -9.37 20.98 -26.39
C GLU A 190 -8.49 19.71 -26.37
N ASN A 191 -7.84 19.41 -25.23
CA ASN A 191 -6.98 18.24 -25.07
C ASN A 191 -7.71 17.00 -24.51
N GLY A 192 -9.03 17.05 -24.32
CA GLY A 192 -9.80 16.02 -23.67
C GLY A 192 -10.14 16.35 -22.20
N TRP A 193 -10.91 15.48 -21.57
CA TRP A 193 -11.31 15.64 -20.18
C TRP A 193 -10.15 15.30 -19.24
N PRO A 194 -9.83 16.15 -18.23
CA PRO A 194 -9.09 15.69 -17.05
C PRO A 194 -9.85 14.52 -16.42
N VAL A 195 -9.12 13.48 -15.98
CA VAL A 195 -9.75 12.22 -15.60
C VAL A 195 -9.20 11.67 -14.28
N VAL A 196 -10.10 11.08 -13.48
CA VAL A 196 -9.77 10.37 -12.25
C VAL A 196 -10.00 8.88 -12.44
N GLU A 197 -8.98 8.07 -12.23
CA GLU A 197 -9.13 6.63 -12.05
C GLU A 197 -9.68 6.37 -10.65
N TYR A 198 -10.86 5.76 -10.58
CA TYR A 198 -11.51 5.42 -9.31
C TYR A 198 -11.43 3.93 -9.03
N SER A 199 -10.79 3.55 -7.94
CA SER A 199 -10.71 2.16 -7.48
C SER A 199 -11.56 1.95 -6.23
N HIS A 200 -12.54 1.05 -6.34
CA HIS A 200 -13.50 0.71 -5.29
C HIS A 200 -12.89 -0.14 -4.16
N GLY A 201 -13.55 -0.18 -3.01
CA GLY A 201 -13.24 -1.07 -1.89
C GLY A 201 -13.73 -2.50 -2.09
N THR A 202 -13.39 -3.39 -1.15
CA THR A 202 -13.86 -4.79 -1.13
C THR A 202 -15.38 -4.86 -1.22
N GLY A 203 -15.88 -5.76 -2.05
CA GLY A 203 -17.33 -5.92 -2.32
C GLY A 203 -17.91 -4.87 -3.26
N GLY A 204 -17.14 -3.84 -3.66
CA GLY A 204 -17.52 -2.89 -4.69
C GLY A 204 -17.37 -3.45 -6.11
N THR A 205 -17.75 -2.64 -7.08
CA THR A 205 -17.58 -2.93 -8.50
C THR A 205 -17.26 -1.65 -9.26
N ARG A 206 -16.96 -1.73 -10.56
CA ARG A 206 -16.81 -0.58 -11.44
C ARG A 206 -17.97 0.42 -11.34
N TYR A 207 -19.17 -0.03 -10.97
CA TYR A 207 -20.34 0.83 -10.80
C TYR A 207 -20.37 1.63 -9.50
N THR A 208 -19.48 1.32 -8.53
CA THR A 208 -19.42 2.05 -7.25
C THR A 208 -19.23 3.56 -7.46
N VAL A 209 -18.39 3.94 -8.44
CA VAL A 209 -18.20 5.35 -8.81
C VAL A 209 -19.50 6.06 -9.21
N THR A 210 -20.45 5.32 -9.77
CA THR A 210 -21.70 5.89 -10.27
C THR A 210 -22.68 6.30 -9.17
N ASN A 211 -22.49 5.92 -7.92
CA ASN A 211 -23.38 6.27 -6.81
C ASN A 211 -23.35 7.79 -6.58
N SER A 212 -22.37 8.32 -5.88
CA SER A 212 -22.24 9.76 -5.62
C SER A 212 -21.01 10.39 -6.27
N MET A 213 -19.94 9.63 -6.46
CA MET A 213 -18.63 10.14 -6.87
C MET A 213 -18.64 10.71 -8.30
N ALA A 214 -19.27 10.02 -9.26
CA ALA A 214 -19.37 10.49 -10.64
C ALA A 214 -19.93 11.91 -10.75
N SER A 215 -20.99 12.25 -9.98
CA SER A 215 -21.54 13.60 -9.98
C SER A 215 -20.59 14.61 -9.34
N ARG A 216 -19.92 14.24 -8.26
CA ARG A 216 -18.94 15.10 -7.56
C ARG A 216 -17.73 15.40 -8.44
N PHE A 217 -17.18 14.41 -9.13
CA PHE A 217 -16.12 14.62 -10.11
C PHE A 217 -16.55 15.52 -11.25
N ALA A 218 -17.76 15.28 -11.80
CA ALA A 218 -18.30 16.12 -12.87
C ALA A 218 -18.55 17.58 -12.46
N GLU A 219 -18.92 17.86 -11.20
CA GLU A 219 -19.00 19.21 -10.62
C GLU A 219 -17.66 19.94 -10.63
N GLN A 220 -16.57 19.20 -10.58
CA GLN A 220 -15.21 19.74 -10.66
C GLN A 220 -14.65 19.78 -12.10
N GLY A 221 -15.46 19.41 -13.11
CA GLY A 221 -15.01 19.32 -14.50
C GLY A 221 -14.14 18.10 -14.80
N LEU A 222 -14.21 17.07 -13.96
CA LEU A 222 -13.41 15.84 -14.07
C LEU A 222 -14.28 14.70 -14.61
N ALA A 223 -13.77 13.99 -15.60
CA ALA A 223 -14.25 12.64 -15.93
C ALA A 223 -13.77 11.64 -14.87
N ALA A 224 -14.41 10.48 -14.81
CA ALA A 224 -13.94 9.39 -13.97
C ALA A 224 -14.04 8.06 -14.70
N VAL A 225 -13.04 7.20 -14.51
CA VAL A 225 -13.01 5.83 -15.05
C VAL A 225 -12.82 4.85 -13.90
N SER A 226 -13.59 3.77 -13.90
CA SER A 226 -13.50 2.72 -12.88
C SER A 226 -13.60 1.35 -13.54
N ILE A 227 -12.83 0.39 -13.01
CA ILE A 227 -12.82 -1.01 -13.41
C ILE A 227 -13.21 -1.91 -12.25
N ASP A 228 -13.57 -3.15 -12.54
CA ASP A 228 -13.68 -4.19 -11.51
C ASP A 228 -12.27 -4.64 -11.11
N GLN A 229 -11.94 -4.56 -9.82
CA GLN A 229 -10.69 -5.14 -9.31
C GLN A 229 -10.69 -6.67 -9.46
N PRO A 230 -9.52 -7.34 -9.42
CA PRO A 230 -9.47 -8.80 -9.42
C PRO A 230 -10.42 -9.42 -8.40
N LEU A 231 -11.12 -10.48 -8.77
CA LEU A 231 -12.15 -11.16 -7.97
C LEU A 231 -13.36 -10.29 -7.59
N HIS A 232 -13.66 -9.23 -8.34
CA HIS A 232 -14.83 -8.39 -8.13
C HIS A 232 -15.65 -8.22 -9.43
N GLY A 233 -16.93 -7.89 -9.29
CA GLY A 233 -17.82 -7.58 -10.41
C GLY A 233 -17.86 -8.67 -11.46
N ALA A 234 -17.55 -8.33 -12.73
CA ALA A 234 -17.53 -9.29 -13.83
C ALA A 234 -16.36 -10.31 -13.76
N ARG A 235 -15.40 -10.07 -12.88
CA ARG A 235 -14.23 -10.97 -12.65
C ARG A 235 -14.46 -11.94 -11.47
N TRP A 236 -15.68 -12.02 -10.96
CA TRP A 236 -16.08 -12.87 -9.85
C TRP A 236 -17.35 -13.64 -10.20
N ASP A 237 -17.29 -14.97 -10.16
CA ASP A 237 -18.42 -15.87 -10.40
C ASP A 237 -18.80 -16.71 -9.16
N GLY A 238 -18.09 -16.50 -8.05
CA GLY A 238 -18.37 -17.15 -6.79
C GLY A 238 -19.46 -16.44 -5.95
N PRO A 239 -19.82 -17.01 -4.79
CA PRO A 239 -20.76 -16.38 -3.87
C PRO A 239 -20.21 -15.07 -3.29
N ASP A 240 -21.04 -14.02 -3.18
CA ASP A 240 -20.63 -12.73 -2.60
C ASP A 240 -20.09 -12.87 -1.17
N SER A 241 -20.62 -13.81 -0.39
CA SER A 241 -20.16 -14.11 0.97
C SER A 241 -18.72 -14.64 1.05
N MET A 242 -18.13 -15.10 -0.06
CA MET A 242 -16.77 -15.61 -0.13
C MET A 242 -15.82 -14.60 -0.78
N LEU A 243 -16.31 -13.49 -1.31
CA LEU A 243 -15.52 -12.51 -2.05
C LEU A 243 -14.39 -11.96 -1.18
N GLU A 244 -14.69 -11.48 0.02
CA GLU A 244 -13.68 -10.94 0.94
C GLU A 244 -12.64 -11.98 1.33
N PHE A 245 -13.08 -13.21 1.61
CA PHE A 245 -12.21 -14.32 1.97
C PHE A 245 -11.15 -14.58 0.88
N TYR A 246 -11.57 -14.63 -0.40
CA TYR A 246 -10.65 -14.87 -1.50
C TYR A 246 -9.86 -13.61 -1.92
N SER A 247 -10.41 -12.42 -1.74
CA SER A 247 -9.68 -11.17 -2.02
C SER A 247 -8.46 -10.98 -1.12
N PHE A 248 -8.55 -11.40 0.15
CA PHE A 248 -7.42 -11.40 1.09
C PHE A 248 -6.72 -12.76 1.22
N ASN A 249 -7.33 -13.82 0.76
CA ASN A 249 -6.87 -15.20 0.64
C ASN A 249 -5.85 -15.65 1.69
N PHE A 250 -6.22 -15.60 2.96
CA PHE A 250 -5.34 -15.99 4.07
C PHE A 250 -4.87 -17.46 4.00
N MET A 251 -5.61 -18.31 3.28
CA MET A 251 -5.24 -19.72 3.09
C MET A 251 -4.18 -19.91 2.01
N ASN A 252 -4.07 -18.96 1.08
CA ASN A 252 -3.02 -18.90 0.06
C ASN A 252 -2.41 -17.48 0.02
N PRO A 253 -1.51 -17.12 0.95
CA PRO A 253 -0.94 -15.79 1.04
C PRO A 253 -0.13 -15.37 -0.19
N GLU A 254 0.35 -16.33 -0.97
CA GLU A 254 1.05 -16.06 -2.23
C GLU A 254 0.11 -15.51 -3.29
N SER A 255 -1.06 -16.12 -3.42
CA SER A 255 -2.13 -15.60 -4.27
C SER A 255 -2.59 -14.21 -3.80
N ALA A 256 -2.82 -14.02 -2.50
CA ALA A 256 -3.25 -12.75 -1.92
C ALA A 256 -2.30 -11.61 -2.29
N ARG A 257 -1.00 -11.78 -2.07
CA ARG A 257 0.00 -10.75 -2.41
C ARG A 257 0.09 -10.47 -3.92
N CYS A 258 -0.12 -11.48 -4.75
CA CYS A 258 -0.10 -11.33 -6.20
C CYS A 258 -1.38 -10.68 -6.73
N LEU A 259 -2.52 -10.90 -6.08
CA LEU A 259 -3.79 -10.26 -6.42
C LEU A 259 -3.75 -8.74 -6.22
N PHE A 260 -3.17 -8.25 -5.14
CA PHE A 260 -2.95 -6.81 -4.91
C PHE A 260 -2.01 -6.19 -5.96
N ARG A 261 -0.96 -6.92 -6.33
CA ARG A 261 -0.03 -6.50 -7.37
C ARG A 261 -0.71 -6.48 -8.74
N GLN A 262 -1.52 -7.51 -9.06
CA GLN A 262 -2.31 -7.53 -10.29
C GLN A 262 -3.29 -6.34 -10.34
N ALA A 263 -3.97 -6.02 -9.24
CA ALA A 263 -4.85 -4.86 -9.18
C ALA A 263 -4.13 -3.53 -9.46
N ALA A 264 -2.91 -3.37 -8.96
CA ALA A 264 -2.08 -2.20 -9.27
C ALA A 264 -1.65 -2.18 -10.75
N LEU A 265 -1.32 -3.34 -11.33
CA LEU A 265 -0.99 -3.46 -12.76
C LEU A 265 -2.20 -3.21 -13.67
N ASP A 266 -3.40 -3.60 -13.22
CA ASP A 266 -4.65 -3.31 -13.94
C ASP A 266 -4.91 -1.79 -14.02
N ASN A 267 -4.60 -1.03 -12.94
CA ASN A 267 -4.68 0.43 -12.97
C ASN A 267 -3.60 1.04 -13.91
N ILE A 268 -2.38 0.50 -13.96
CA ILE A 268 -1.37 0.94 -14.95
C ILE A 268 -1.84 0.66 -16.38
N ALA A 269 -2.47 -0.49 -16.61
CA ALA A 269 -3.08 -0.81 -17.90
C ALA A 269 -4.23 0.16 -18.22
N LEU A 270 -5.02 0.55 -17.22
CA LEU A 270 -6.09 1.53 -17.36
C LEU A 270 -5.54 2.92 -17.69
N THR A 271 -4.47 3.38 -17.02
CA THR A 271 -3.80 4.65 -17.34
C THR A 271 -3.37 4.67 -18.80
N ARG A 272 -2.73 3.60 -19.27
CA ARG A 272 -2.33 3.50 -20.68
C ARG A 272 -3.52 3.48 -21.61
N PHE A 273 -4.59 2.74 -21.27
CA PHE A 273 -5.84 2.74 -22.04
C PHE A 273 -6.44 4.16 -22.14
N ILE A 274 -6.51 4.90 -21.03
CA ILE A 274 -6.99 6.29 -20.99
C ILE A 274 -6.18 7.20 -21.93
N LYS A 275 -4.87 7.03 -22.00
CA LYS A 275 -3.97 7.85 -22.84
C LYS A 275 -4.05 7.52 -24.32
N GLU A 276 -4.27 6.26 -24.66
CA GLU A 276 -4.16 5.77 -26.05
C GLU A 276 -5.52 5.73 -26.76
N TYR A 277 -6.65 5.64 -26.04
CA TYR A 277 -7.95 5.39 -26.64
C TYR A 277 -8.90 6.57 -26.53
N ALA A 278 -9.43 6.97 -27.68
CA ALA A 278 -10.63 7.81 -27.80
C ALA A 278 -11.79 6.95 -28.31
N PHE A 279 -13.00 7.31 -28.02
CA PHE A 279 -14.19 6.59 -28.47
C PHE A 279 -15.29 7.52 -28.97
N ASP A 280 -16.13 7.03 -29.87
CA ASP A 280 -17.24 7.78 -30.44
C ASP A 280 -18.46 7.73 -29.49
N TYR A 281 -19.01 8.89 -29.18
CA TYR A 281 -20.26 9.03 -28.45
C TYR A 281 -21.15 10.11 -29.11
N LYS A 282 -22.31 9.71 -29.70
CA LYS A 282 -23.28 10.61 -30.34
C LYS A 282 -22.67 11.60 -31.34
N ASP A 283 -21.90 11.10 -32.27
CA ASP A 283 -21.21 11.88 -33.30
C ASP A 283 -20.07 12.80 -32.79
N GLU A 284 -19.69 12.70 -31.52
CA GLU A 284 -18.56 13.40 -30.92
C GLU A 284 -17.49 12.38 -30.48
N VAL A 285 -16.21 12.74 -30.63
CA VAL A 285 -15.11 11.95 -30.10
C VAL A 285 -14.87 12.34 -28.65
N VAL A 286 -14.92 11.39 -27.75
CA VAL A 286 -14.57 11.56 -26.35
C VAL A 286 -13.13 11.08 -26.14
N MET A 287 -12.31 11.94 -25.55
CA MET A 287 -10.93 11.65 -25.18
C MET A 287 -10.61 12.22 -23.82
N PHE A 288 -9.54 11.70 -23.24
CA PHE A 288 -9.01 12.18 -21.97
C PHE A 288 -7.67 12.91 -22.19
N ASP A 289 -7.41 13.89 -21.33
CA ASP A 289 -6.15 14.62 -21.36
C ASP A 289 -5.04 13.75 -20.70
N PRO A 290 -4.04 13.28 -21.44
CA PRO A 290 -3.00 12.40 -20.93
C PRO A 290 -2.08 13.06 -19.88
N ASP A 291 -2.08 14.41 -19.83
CA ASP A 291 -1.30 15.17 -18.87
C ASP A 291 -2.09 15.56 -17.61
N ARG A 292 -3.36 15.09 -17.48
CA ARG A 292 -4.28 15.46 -16.41
C ARG A 292 -5.01 14.25 -15.83
N ILE A 293 -4.22 13.25 -15.44
CA ILE A 293 -4.71 12.00 -14.85
C ILE A 293 -4.51 12.04 -13.35
N GLY A 294 -5.54 11.70 -12.59
CA GLY A 294 -5.49 11.54 -11.14
C GLY A 294 -6.04 10.20 -10.69
N TYR A 295 -5.91 9.94 -9.41
CA TYR A 295 -6.36 8.70 -8.79
C TYR A 295 -7.19 8.96 -7.54
N PHE A 296 -8.22 8.15 -7.33
CA PHE A 296 -8.97 8.07 -6.07
C PHE A 296 -9.18 6.59 -5.71
N GLY A 297 -8.47 6.11 -4.69
CA GLY A 297 -8.62 4.75 -4.18
C GLY A 297 -9.23 4.71 -2.79
N HIS A 298 -10.25 3.86 -2.61
CA HIS A 298 -10.89 3.67 -1.30
C HIS A 298 -10.73 2.23 -0.82
N SER A 299 -10.42 2.05 0.47
CA SER A 299 -10.33 0.73 1.11
C SER A 299 -9.35 -0.19 0.37
N GLN A 300 -9.78 -1.33 -0.15
CA GLN A 300 -8.94 -2.18 -0.99
C GLN A 300 -8.34 -1.40 -2.17
N GLY A 301 -9.11 -0.49 -2.82
CA GLY A 301 -8.60 0.42 -3.85
C GLY A 301 -7.56 1.40 -3.30
N GLY A 302 -7.64 1.78 -2.03
CA GLY A 302 -6.60 2.55 -1.34
C GLY A 302 -5.33 1.74 -1.09
N LEU A 303 -5.47 0.46 -0.70
CA LEU A 303 -4.33 -0.44 -0.48
C LEU A 303 -3.60 -0.80 -1.78
N THR A 304 -4.34 -1.23 -2.81
CA THR A 304 -3.78 -1.55 -4.13
C THR A 304 -3.29 -0.29 -4.84
N GLY A 305 -4.01 0.82 -4.65
CA GLY A 305 -3.64 2.14 -5.13
C GLY A 305 -2.34 2.65 -4.55
N ALA A 306 -2.02 2.33 -3.30
CA ALA A 306 -0.74 2.70 -2.71
C ALA A 306 0.47 2.12 -3.46
N LEU A 307 0.32 0.93 -4.06
CA LEU A 307 1.32 0.34 -4.96
C LEU A 307 1.30 1.05 -6.32
N PHE A 308 0.11 1.23 -6.88
CA PHE A 308 -0.10 1.85 -8.18
C PHE A 308 0.50 3.27 -8.25
N VAL A 309 0.16 4.14 -7.29
CA VAL A 309 0.60 5.54 -7.30
C VAL A 309 2.12 5.69 -7.09
N ALA A 310 2.78 4.68 -6.53
CA ALA A 310 4.24 4.66 -6.44
C ALA A 310 4.91 4.31 -7.77
N MET A 311 4.21 3.58 -8.66
CA MET A 311 4.75 3.03 -9.91
C MET A 311 4.30 3.78 -11.15
N GLU A 312 3.15 4.49 -11.07
CA GLU A 312 2.61 5.25 -12.21
C GLU A 312 3.17 6.66 -12.25
N GLU A 313 3.83 7.01 -13.35
CA GLU A 313 4.53 8.30 -13.48
C GLU A 313 3.67 9.44 -14.04
N ASP A 314 2.53 9.13 -14.67
CA ASP A 314 1.68 10.13 -15.32
C ASP A 314 0.66 10.80 -14.40
N LEU A 315 0.52 10.32 -13.15
CA LEU A 315 -0.43 10.89 -12.19
C LEU A 315 0.01 12.28 -11.70
N LYS A 316 -0.91 13.24 -11.68
CA LYS A 316 -0.71 14.60 -11.13
C LYS A 316 -1.17 14.73 -9.68
N GLY A 317 -2.15 13.91 -9.26
CA GLY A 317 -2.65 13.90 -7.90
C GLY A 317 -3.33 12.60 -7.55
N ALA A 318 -3.21 12.18 -6.28
CA ALA A 318 -3.84 10.97 -5.78
C ALA A 318 -4.53 11.21 -4.43
N VAL A 319 -5.70 10.62 -4.26
CA VAL A 319 -6.41 10.52 -2.98
C VAL A 319 -6.41 9.06 -2.54
N LEU A 320 -5.91 8.81 -1.34
CA LEU A 320 -5.94 7.50 -0.70
C LEU A 320 -6.84 7.57 0.53
N SER A 321 -7.96 6.87 0.50
CA SER A 321 -9.00 6.87 1.54
C SER A 321 -9.14 5.48 2.14
N GLY A 322 -9.19 5.36 3.47
CA GLY A 322 -9.25 4.07 4.13
C GLY A 322 -8.10 3.15 3.70
N ALA A 323 -6.92 3.73 3.44
CA ALA A 323 -5.70 3.05 3.04
C ALA A 323 -4.75 2.92 4.24
N GLY A 324 -3.87 1.93 4.21
CA GLY A 324 -2.92 1.74 5.31
C GLY A 324 -1.69 0.95 4.92
N GLY A 325 -0.65 1.01 5.75
CA GLY A 325 0.60 0.27 5.62
C GLY A 325 0.97 -0.47 6.89
N GLY A 326 1.76 -1.54 6.74
CA GLY A 326 2.04 -2.46 7.83
C GLY A 326 0.90 -3.45 8.01
N LEU A 327 0.67 -4.32 7.02
CA LEU A 327 -0.50 -5.21 6.97
C LEU A 327 -0.66 -6.13 8.20
N ALA A 328 0.44 -6.45 8.91
CA ALA A 328 0.34 -7.16 10.18
C ALA A 328 -0.43 -6.38 11.26
N TYR A 329 -0.40 -5.05 11.22
CA TYR A 329 -1.24 -4.21 12.11
C TYR A 329 -2.72 -4.35 11.74
N THR A 330 -3.05 -4.36 10.43
CA THR A 330 -4.42 -4.60 9.98
C THR A 330 -4.93 -5.95 10.48
N VAL A 331 -4.14 -7.02 10.32
CA VAL A 331 -4.49 -8.36 10.80
C VAL A 331 -4.77 -8.38 12.30
N LEU A 332 -3.99 -7.63 13.08
CA LEU A 332 -4.11 -7.61 14.54
C LEU A 332 -5.24 -6.71 15.05
N LEU A 333 -5.51 -5.59 14.38
CA LEU A 333 -6.33 -4.50 14.92
C LEU A 333 -7.67 -4.33 14.22
N ARG A 334 -7.86 -4.92 13.04
CA ARG A 334 -9.13 -4.90 12.31
C ARG A 334 -10.21 -5.61 13.13
N LYS A 335 -11.34 -4.97 13.32
CA LYS A 335 -12.39 -5.41 14.25
C LYS A 335 -13.56 -6.17 13.60
N GLU A 336 -13.69 -6.13 12.27
CA GLU A 336 -14.80 -6.76 11.57
C GLU A 336 -14.30 -7.80 10.56
N LEU A 337 -14.63 -9.07 10.77
CA LEU A 337 -14.66 -10.13 9.76
C LEU A 337 -16.10 -10.53 9.43
N ASP A 338 -16.94 -10.61 10.46
CA ASP A 338 -18.35 -10.92 10.37
C ASP A 338 -19.07 -10.25 11.54
N SER A 339 -19.79 -9.19 11.25
CA SER A 339 -20.59 -8.44 12.24
C SER A 339 -21.64 -9.31 12.92
N SER A 340 -22.09 -10.42 12.28
CA SER A 340 -23.06 -11.36 12.83
C SER A 340 -22.46 -12.34 13.84
N ALA A 341 -21.17 -12.66 13.67
CA ALA A 341 -20.45 -13.61 14.54
C ALA A 341 -19.61 -12.90 15.63
N ASN A 342 -19.50 -11.58 15.59
CA ASN A 342 -18.61 -10.79 16.45
C ASN A 342 -17.17 -11.35 16.46
N LEU A 343 -16.71 -11.81 15.30
CA LEU A 343 -15.41 -12.44 15.08
C LEU A 343 -14.49 -11.48 14.37
N ASP A 344 -13.39 -11.09 14.99
CA ASP A 344 -12.30 -10.37 14.35
C ASP A 344 -11.16 -11.31 13.92
N ILE A 345 -10.26 -10.81 13.07
CA ILE A 345 -9.14 -11.61 12.53
C ILE A 345 -8.22 -12.08 13.65
N LYS A 346 -7.96 -11.23 14.65
CA LYS A 346 -7.13 -11.58 15.80
C LYS A 346 -7.70 -12.80 16.53
N THR A 347 -8.97 -12.73 16.91
CA THR A 347 -9.67 -13.82 17.62
C THR A 347 -9.69 -15.10 16.79
N ALA A 348 -9.93 -15.00 15.48
CA ALA A 348 -9.92 -16.17 14.60
C ALA A 348 -8.52 -16.83 14.54
N LEU A 349 -7.46 -16.03 14.47
CA LEU A 349 -6.08 -16.53 14.50
C LEU A 349 -5.71 -17.12 15.87
N GLU A 350 -6.08 -16.49 16.96
CA GLU A 350 -5.85 -17.02 18.33
C GLU A 350 -6.51 -18.38 18.49
N GLN A 351 -7.74 -18.54 18.01
CA GLN A 351 -8.44 -19.84 18.03
C GLN A 351 -7.77 -20.88 17.12
N LEU A 352 -7.39 -20.50 15.90
CA LEU A 352 -6.70 -21.38 14.96
C LEU A 352 -5.36 -21.87 15.50
N LEU A 353 -4.61 -20.98 16.15
CA LEU A 353 -3.31 -21.25 16.75
C LEU A 353 -3.43 -21.94 18.12
N GLN A 354 -4.64 -22.06 18.66
CA GLN A 354 -4.92 -22.63 19.99
C GLN A 354 -4.14 -21.93 21.10
N LEU A 355 -4.03 -20.56 21.00
CA LEU A 355 -3.38 -19.77 22.03
C LEU A 355 -4.21 -19.80 23.31
N ASP A 356 -3.53 -19.87 24.44
CA ASP A 356 -4.17 -19.74 25.75
C ASP A 356 -4.19 -18.27 26.23
N ASP A 357 -4.84 -18.01 27.35
CA ASP A 357 -5.00 -16.67 27.92
C ASP A 357 -3.66 -16.00 28.29
N GLU A 358 -2.56 -16.77 28.38
CA GLU A 358 -1.21 -16.26 28.63
C GLU A 358 -0.43 -15.94 27.34
N ASP A 359 -0.88 -16.45 26.20
CA ASP A 359 -0.26 -16.32 24.89
C ASP A 359 -1.00 -15.32 24.01
N GLU A 360 -0.84 -14.03 24.28
CA GLU A 360 -1.48 -12.99 23.49
C GLU A 360 -0.83 -12.84 22.10
N LEU A 361 -1.67 -12.81 21.06
CA LEU A 361 -1.24 -12.48 19.71
C LEU A 361 -0.89 -11.00 19.64
N THR A 362 0.39 -10.69 19.55
CA THR A 362 0.93 -9.33 19.44
C THR A 362 1.75 -9.20 18.14
N LEU A 363 2.13 -7.98 17.78
CA LEU A 363 3.05 -7.73 16.64
C LEU A 363 4.44 -8.35 16.80
N PHE A 364 4.75 -8.86 17.98
CA PHE A 364 5.98 -9.61 18.27
C PHE A 364 5.76 -11.14 18.19
N HIS A 365 4.52 -11.60 17.99
CA HIS A 365 4.27 -13.02 17.86
C HIS A 365 4.90 -13.57 16.58
N PRO A 366 5.61 -14.73 16.60
CA PRO A 366 6.30 -15.28 15.42
C PRO A 366 5.39 -15.48 14.22
N VAL A 367 4.13 -15.84 14.43
CA VAL A 367 3.15 -16.01 13.36
C VAL A 367 2.89 -14.69 12.64
N LEU A 368 2.74 -13.57 13.35
CA LEU A 368 2.55 -12.26 12.72
C LEU A 368 3.83 -11.79 12.00
N CYS A 369 5.00 -12.15 12.49
CA CYS A 369 6.25 -11.91 11.77
C CYS A 369 6.29 -12.68 10.44
N LEU A 370 5.79 -13.92 10.41
CA LEU A 370 5.66 -14.71 9.18
C LEU A 370 4.61 -14.12 8.24
N VAL A 371 3.45 -13.73 8.75
CA VAL A 371 2.41 -13.03 7.96
C VAL A 371 3.00 -11.79 7.30
N GLN A 372 3.68 -10.91 8.07
CA GLN A 372 4.33 -9.73 7.52
C GLN A 372 5.37 -10.07 6.45
N THR A 373 6.12 -11.16 6.62
CA THR A 373 7.08 -11.63 5.62
C THR A 373 6.38 -12.08 4.33
N LEU A 374 5.26 -12.80 4.44
CA LEU A 374 4.49 -13.27 3.29
C LEU A 374 3.86 -12.14 2.50
N VAL A 375 3.31 -11.12 3.18
CA VAL A 375 2.65 -9.96 2.55
C VAL A 375 3.62 -8.83 2.22
N HIS A 376 4.89 -8.95 2.55
CA HIS A 376 5.90 -7.90 2.39
C HIS A 376 5.93 -7.33 0.95
N ALA A 377 5.79 -8.19 -0.05
CA ALA A 377 5.82 -7.78 -1.46
C ALA A 377 4.63 -6.92 -1.90
N THR A 378 3.58 -6.86 -1.10
CA THR A 378 2.35 -6.09 -1.41
C THR A 378 1.99 -5.09 -0.31
N ASP A 379 2.77 -5.01 0.77
CA ASP A 379 2.49 -4.07 1.86
C ASP A 379 2.76 -2.63 1.39
N PRO A 380 1.75 -1.75 1.42
CA PRO A 380 1.86 -0.35 1.02
C PRO A 380 3.03 0.42 1.66
N ILE A 381 3.43 0.05 2.87
CA ILE A 381 4.54 0.68 3.59
C ILE A 381 5.88 0.60 2.84
N ASN A 382 6.04 -0.39 1.95
CA ASN A 382 7.25 -0.58 1.15
C ASN A 382 7.24 0.25 -0.15
N TYR A 383 6.10 0.84 -0.50
CA TYR A 383 5.89 1.63 -1.73
C TYR A 383 5.78 3.12 -1.43
N SER A 384 5.17 3.49 -0.32
CA SER A 384 4.95 4.90 0.03
C SER A 384 6.23 5.75 0.11
N PRO A 385 7.43 5.25 0.47
CA PRO A 385 8.66 6.04 0.37
C PRO A 385 8.99 6.53 -1.04
N TYR A 386 8.42 5.91 -2.07
CA TYR A 386 8.68 6.26 -3.47
C TYR A 386 7.72 7.30 -4.05
N TYR A 387 6.71 7.75 -3.32
CA TYR A 387 5.76 8.76 -3.81
C TYR A 387 6.44 10.06 -4.21
N PHE A 388 7.49 10.43 -3.52
CA PHE A 388 8.24 11.66 -3.75
C PHE A 388 9.68 11.42 -4.22
N TYR A 389 10.04 10.16 -4.46
CA TYR A 389 11.40 9.83 -4.86
C TYR A 389 11.52 9.76 -6.39
N PRO A 390 12.51 10.41 -7.00
CA PRO A 390 12.65 10.48 -8.48
C PRO A 390 13.02 9.15 -9.14
N ARG A 391 13.05 8.05 -8.40
CA ARG A 391 13.45 6.74 -8.91
C ARG A 391 12.48 6.19 -9.96
N PHE A 392 11.18 6.39 -9.75
CA PHE A 392 10.12 5.82 -10.60
C PHE A 392 9.28 6.90 -11.28
N ARG A 393 9.59 8.18 -11.08
CA ARG A 393 8.81 9.32 -11.56
C ARG A 393 9.74 10.45 -12.00
N GLN A 394 9.33 11.21 -13.00
CA GLN A 394 10.02 12.42 -13.43
C GLN A 394 9.47 13.68 -12.74
N GLU A 395 8.19 13.65 -12.35
CA GLU A 395 7.52 14.74 -11.68
C GLU A 395 6.99 14.29 -10.31
N PRO A 396 6.95 15.19 -9.30
CA PRO A 396 6.43 14.86 -7.97
C PRO A 396 4.93 14.57 -8.01
N LEU A 397 4.50 13.58 -7.23
CA LEU A 397 3.10 13.26 -7.04
C LEU A 397 2.51 14.11 -5.91
N ASN A 398 1.36 14.77 -6.16
CA ASN A 398 0.59 15.38 -5.09
C ASN A 398 -0.31 14.32 -4.43
N ILE A 399 -0.38 14.29 -3.09
CA ILE A 399 -1.13 13.24 -2.37
C ILE A 399 -1.95 13.82 -1.21
N LEU A 400 -3.23 13.46 -1.18
CA LEU A 400 -4.09 13.61 -0.01
C LEU A 400 -4.45 12.22 0.53
N ILE A 401 -4.17 11.99 1.82
CA ILE A 401 -4.62 10.80 2.54
C ILE A 401 -5.74 11.23 3.48
N THR A 402 -6.88 10.51 3.48
CA THR A 402 -7.99 10.73 4.42
C THR A 402 -8.11 9.57 5.38
N GLU A 403 -8.22 9.87 6.68
CA GLU A 403 -8.31 8.92 7.77
C GLU A 403 -9.53 9.18 8.64
N GLY A 404 -10.41 8.21 8.76
CA GLY A 404 -11.37 8.15 9.86
C GLY A 404 -10.70 7.49 11.06
N VAL A 405 -10.59 8.18 12.20
CA VAL A 405 -9.88 7.67 13.38
C VAL A 405 -10.55 6.40 13.94
N GLU A 406 -11.87 6.29 13.78
CA GLU A 406 -12.65 5.13 14.24
C GLU A 406 -12.81 4.04 13.17
N ASP A 407 -11.92 3.98 12.17
CA ASP A 407 -11.97 2.98 11.10
C ASP A 407 -11.75 1.55 11.63
N PRO A 408 -12.77 0.66 11.56
CA PRO A 408 -12.65 -0.71 12.04
C PRO A 408 -11.97 -1.65 11.02
N TYR A 409 -11.87 -1.25 9.74
CA TYR A 409 -11.31 -2.06 8.65
C TYR A 409 -9.84 -1.75 8.39
N THR A 410 -9.52 -0.46 8.35
CA THR A 410 -8.16 0.04 8.16
C THR A 410 -7.81 0.94 9.36
N PRO A 411 -7.39 0.36 10.49
CA PRO A 411 -7.18 1.10 11.74
C PRO A 411 -6.26 2.31 11.55
N ALA A 412 -6.55 3.44 12.20
CA ALA A 412 -5.84 4.71 12.08
C ALA A 412 -4.31 4.58 12.06
N VAL A 413 -3.76 3.75 12.96
CA VAL A 413 -2.31 3.49 13.01
C VAL A 413 -1.74 2.97 11.69
N THR A 414 -2.52 2.30 10.85
CA THR A 414 -2.04 1.79 9.55
C THR A 414 -2.00 2.90 8.50
N THR A 415 -2.96 3.83 8.53
CA THR A 415 -2.95 5.03 7.69
C THR A 415 -1.81 5.96 8.09
N GLU A 416 -1.61 6.15 9.39
CA GLU A 416 -0.47 6.89 9.92
C GLU A 416 0.88 6.26 9.56
N ASN A 417 1.00 4.93 9.60
CA ASN A 417 2.20 4.21 9.14
C ASN A 417 2.50 4.49 7.67
N LEU A 418 1.46 4.52 6.82
CA LEU A 418 1.59 4.83 5.40
C LEU A 418 2.11 6.26 5.18
N ALA A 419 1.49 7.24 5.87
CA ALA A 419 1.88 8.63 5.81
C ALA A 419 3.32 8.85 6.34
N LEU A 420 3.66 8.23 7.48
CA LEU A 420 5.00 8.30 8.07
C LEU A 420 6.09 7.75 7.15
N ALA A 421 5.84 6.60 6.51
CA ALA A 421 6.80 6.01 5.59
C ALA A 421 7.06 6.90 4.36
N ALA A 422 6.05 7.67 3.92
CA ALA A 422 6.16 8.68 2.88
C ALA A 422 6.60 10.06 3.40
N ARG A 423 6.73 10.24 4.73
CA ARG A 423 6.99 11.52 5.40
C ARG A 423 5.93 12.60 5.14
N ILE A 424 4.69 12.20 4.94
CA ILE A 424 3.56 13.12 4.75
C ILE A 424 3.14 13.68 6.10
N PRO A 425 3.06 15.03 6.26
CA PRO A 425 2.64 15.67 7.49
C PRO A 425 1.14 15.56 7.73
N ILE A 426 0.73 15.74 9.00
CA ILE A 426 -0.69 15.81 9.38
C ILE A 426 -1.23 17.21 9.11
N LEU A 427 -2.42 17.27 8.49
CA LEU A 427 -3.22 18.49 8.37
C LEU A 427 -3.87 18.80 9.72
N VAL A 428 -3.70 20.04 10.21
CA VAL A 428 -4.36 20.46 11.46
C VAL A 428 -5.90 20.46 11.34
N PRO A 429 -6.61 20.11 12.41
CA PRO A 429 -6.10 19.67 13.71
C PRO A 429 -5.76 18.17 13.70
N GLN A 430 -4.64 17.79 14.33
CA GLN A 430 -4.34 16.39 14.60
C GLN A 430 -5.43 15.80 15.51
N GLN A 431 -6.00 14.66 15.11
CA GLN A 431 -7.08 14.01 15.84
C GLN A 431 -6.63 12.72 16.55
N HIS A 432 -5.63 12.05 15.99
CA HIS A 432 -5.02 10.85 16.55
C HIS A 432 -3.50 10.99 16.50
N GLY A 433 -2.81 10.48 17.51
CA GLY A 433 -1.36 10.64 17.64
C GLY A 433 -0.61 9.35 17.37
N HIS A 434 0.46 9.44 16.56
CA HIS A 434 1.44 8.38 16.40
C HIS A 434 2.83 8.93 16.72
N ILE A 435 3.55 8.26 17.62
CA ILE A 435 4.91 8.67 18.06
C ILE A 435 5.87 8.90 16.89
N GLY A 436 5.63 8.26 15.74
CA GLY A 436 6.45 8.37 14.54
C GLY A 436 6.58 9.79 14.01
N PHE A 437 5.54 10.61 14.07
CA PHE A 437 5.58 12.00 13.61
C PHE A 437 6.56 12.83 14.45
N GLU A 438 6.51 12.69 15.77
CA GLU A 438 7.47 13.32 16.69
C GLU A 438 8.91 12.85 16.41
N LEU A 439 9.07 11.53 16.20
CA LEU A 439 10.38 10.90 15.97
C LEU A 439 11.04 11.34 14.65
N LEU A 440 10.24 11.65 13.62
CA LEU A 440 10.70 12.20 12.35
C LEU A 440 10.84 13.73 12.39
N GLY A 441 10.29 14.40 13.42
CA GLY A 441 10.22 15.85 13.47
C GLY A 441 9.34 16.44 12.38
N LEU A 442 8.27 15.72 11.98
CA LEU A 442 7.30 16.19 11.01
C LEU A 442 6.37 17.20 11.70
N GLU A 443 6.44 18.45 11.25
CA GLU A 443 5.54 19.49 11.70
C GLU A 443 4.17 19.36 11.04
N GLU A 444 3.11 19.69 11.78
CA GLU A 444 1.76 19.77 11.23
C GLU A 444 1.65 20.88 10.20
N VAL A 445 0.77 20.73 9.21
CA VAL A 445 0.49 21.73 8.19
C VAL A 445 -0.92 22.30 8.30
N SER A 446 -1.11 23.54 7.87
CA SER A 446 -2.40 24.23 7.92
C SER A 446 -2.88 24.56 6.51
N GLU A 447 -4.22 24.62 6.33
CA GLU A 447 -4.83 25.08 5.08
C GLU A 447 -4.55 26.57 4.83
N PRO A 448 -4.32 26.97 3.57
CA PRO A 448 -4.17 26.10 2.40
C PRO A 448 -2.80 25.41 2.38
N VAL A 449 -2.78 24.08 2.19
CA VAL A 449 -1.52 23.35 1.98
C VAL A 449 -1.18 23.40 0.50
N HIS A 450 0.03 23.88 0.21
CA HIS A 450 0.52 24.06 -1.15
C HIS A 450 2.04 23.95 -1.18
N MET A 451 2.58 23.11 -2.07
CA MET A 451 4.02 22.94 -2.27
C MET A 451 4.81 22.77 -0.96
N ASN A 452 4.29 21.99 -0.03
CA ASN A 452 4.85 21.82 1.32
C ASN A 452 5.92 20.72 1.42
N MET A 453 6.06 19.88 0.39
CA MET A 453 7.04 18.80 0.33
C MET A 453 8.16 19.18 -0.65
N GLU A 454 9.32 19.60 -0.13
CA GLU A 454 10.51 19.83 -0.94
C GLU A 454 11.23 18.51 -1.20
N LEU A 455 11.53 18.24 -2.46
CA LEU A 455 12.19 17.03 -2.94
C LEU A 455 13.69 17.22 -3.14
N GLU A 456 14.45 16.13 -3.22
CA GLU A 456 15.92 16.19 -3.34
C GLU A 456 16.42 16.96 -4.57
N ASP A 457 15.62 17.03 -5.64
CA ASP A 457 15.94 17.75 -6.86
C ASP A 457 15.51 19.24 -6.84
N GLY A 458 14.91 19.70 -5.74
CA GLY A 458 14.41 21.07 -5.55
C GLY A 458 13.02 21.30 -6.15
N THR A 459 12.34 20.26 -6.62
CA THR A 459 10.91 20.34 -6.98
C THR A 459 10.03 20.23 -5.72
N PHE A 460 8.75 20.56 -5.86
CA PHE A 460 7.81 20.56 -4.73
C PHE A 460 6.56 19.75 -5.05
N ALA A 461 6.03 19.09 -4.03
CA ALA A 461 4.72 18.46 -4.06
C ALA A 461 3.81 19.04 -2.96
N THR A 462 2.51 18.85 -3.13
CA THR A 462 1.51 19.13 -2.11
C THR A 462 1.05 17.82 -1.50
N ALA A 463 1.21 17.66 -0.16
CA ALA A 463 0.78 16.44 0.51
C ALA A 463 0.35 16.68 1.95
N ALA A 464 -0.71 15.97 2.39
CA ALA A 464 -1.13 15.94 3.79
C ALA A 464 -1.92 14.67 4.12
N LEU A 465 -1.90 14.30 5.41
CA LEU A 465 -2.82 13.37 6.03
C LEU A 465 -3.91 14.16 6.76
N ALA A 466 -5.15 14.06 6.32
CA ALA A 466 -6.31 14.66 6.97
C ALA A 466 -7.02 13.62 7.85
N GLN A 467 -7.16 13.93 9.16
CA GLN A 467 -7.76 13.04 10.16
C GLN A 467 -9.12 13.55 10.62
N PHE A 468 -10.06 12.63 10.88
CA PHE A 468 -11.43 12.91 11.27
C PHE A 468 -11.83 12.02 12.47
N SER A 469 -11.96 12.62 13.66
CA SER A 469 -12.12 11.90 14.93
C SER A 469 -13.43 11.13 15.07
N ASP A 470 -14.52 11.66 14.51
CA ASP A 470 -15.89 11.11 14.70
C ASP A 470 -16.34 10.23 13.53
N TYR A 471 -15.40 9.86 12.65
CA TYR A 471 -15.68 9.09 11.44
C TYR A 471 -14.82 7.83 11.36
N GLY A 472 -15.36 6.84 10.66
CA GLY A 472 -14.69 5.58 10.35
C GLY A 472 -14.30 5.46 8.87
N HIS A 473 -14.45 4.27 8.35
CA HIS A 473 -13.95 3.86 7.04
C HIS A 473 -14.40 4.71 5.86
N PHE A 474 -15.64 5.22 5.91
CA PHE A 474 -16.28 5.93 4.80
C PHE A 474 -16.19 7.46 4.89
N VAL A 475 -15.28 7.98 5.70
CA VAL A 475 -15.16 9.43 5.94
C VAL A 475 -15.09 10.27 4.67
N ALA A 476 -14.38 9.81 3.64
CA ALA A 476 -14.28 10.52 2.35
C ALA A 476 -15.61 10.65 1.58
N PHE A 477 -16.66 9.95 2.01
CA PHE A 477 -17.99 9.97 1.40
C PHE A 477 -19.04 10.62 2.30
N ASP A 478 -18.84 10.56 3.62
CA ASP A 478 -19.84 10.89 4.64
C ASP A 478 -19.60 12.25 5.32
N ASP A 479 -18.37 12.75 5.33
CA ASP A 479 -18.00 14.03 5.93
C ASP A 479 -17.88 15.14 4.87
N ASP A 480 -18.60 16.24 5.07
CA ASP A 480 -18.62 17.35 4.11
C ASP A 480 -17.25 18.02 3.96
N ARG A 481 -16.45 18.11 5.03
CA ARG A 481 -15.10 18.67 4.97
C ARG A 481 -14.15 17.74 4.22
N ALA A 482 -14.21 16.43 4.48
CA ALA A 482 -13.41 15.46 3.73
C ALA A 482 -13.73 15.52 2.23
N ILE A 483 -15.03 15.65 1.89
CA ILE A 483 -15.50 15.80 0.50
C ILE A 483 -14.97 17.09 -0.11
N ALA A 484 -15.03 18.22 0.60
CA ALA A 484 -14.50 19.50 0.13
C ALA A 484 -12.99 19.41 -0.12
N LEU A 485 -12.23 18.87 0.84
CA LEU A 485 -10.78 18.73 0.72
C LEU A 485 -10.37 17.90 -0.51
N TRP A 486 -10.91 16.69 -0.67
CA TRP A 486 -10.46 15.85 -1.78
C TRP A 486 -10.98 16.36 -3.15
N SER A 487 -12.15 16.94 -3.21
CA SER A 487 -12.70 17.46 -4.47
C SER A 487 -11.96 18.72 -4.94
N THR A 488 -11.66 19.66 -4.02
CA THR A 488 -10.80 20.83 -4.31
C THR A 488 -9.38 20.40 -4.69
N PHE A 489 -8.82 19.45 -3.95
CA PHE A 489 -7.48 18.92 -4.23
C PHE A 489 -7.38 18.33 -5.65
N LEU A 490 -8.29 17.44 -6.03
CA LEU A 490 -8.28 16.84 -7.37
C LEU A 490 -8.53 17.88 -8.47
N ARG A 491 -9.45 18.83 -8.25
CA ARG A 491 -9.69 19.92 -9.19
C ARG A 491 -8.43 20.76 -9.40
N THR A 492 -7.80 21.21 -8.31
CA THR A 492 -6.61 22.06 -8.39
C THR A 492 -5.40 21.29 -8.98
N ALA A 493 -5.27 20.01 -8.69
CA ALA A 493 -4.21 19.17 -9.24
C ALA A 493 -4.40 18.89 -10.76
N LEU A 494 -5.64 18.66 -11.21
CA LEU A 494 -5.89 18.18 -12.56
C LEU A 494 -6.40 19.26 -13.53
N VAL A 495 -7.19 20.22 -13.04
CA VAL A 495 -7.73 21.28 -13.89
C VAL A 495 -6.82 22.51 -13.85
N ASP A 496 -6.44 22.93 -12.66
CA ASP A 496 -5.62 24.15 -12.48
C ASP A 496 -4.11 23.86 -12.60
N LEU A 497 -3.68 22.60 -12.47
CA LEU A 497 -2.28 22.14 -12.40
C LEU A 497 -1.48 22.86 -11.30
N ASP A 498 -2.15 23.17 -10.19
CA ASP A 498 -1.62 23.89 -9.02
C ASP A 498 -2.23 23.28 -7.75
N ALA A 499 -1.85 22.04 -7.43
CA ALA A 499 -2.45 21.22 -6.38
C ALA A 499 -2.50 21.93 -5.03
N ARG A 500 -3.69 22.02 -4.42
CA ARG A 500 -3.96 22.63 -3.10
C ARG A 500 -4.84 21.72 -2.27
N ILE A 501 -4.56 21.66 -0.97
CA ILE A 501 -5.44 21.02 0.01
C ILE A 501 -6.04 22.14 0.85
N GLU A 502 -7.32 22.41 0.59
CA GLU A 502 -8.13 23.45 1.23
C GLU A 502 -9.62 23.12 1.05
N GLU A 503 -10.47 23.65 1.96
CA GLU A 503 -11.94 23.55 1.84
C GLU A 503 -12.49 24.39 0.67
#